data_1645de3b7376725e805bff1fd17a81c3
#
_entry.id   1645de3b7376725e805bff1fd17a81c3
#
_cell.length_a   1.000
_cell.length_b   1.000
_cell.length_c   1.000
_cell.angle_alpha   90.00
_cell.angle_beta   90.00
_cell.angle_gamma   90.00
#
_symmetry.space_group_name_H-M   'P 1'
#
loop_
_entity.id
_entity.type
_entity.pdbx_description
1 polymer ?
#
loop_
_entity_poly.entity_id
_entity_poly.type
_entity_poly.pdbx_seq_one_letter_code
_entity_poly.pdbx_strand_id
1 'polypeptide(L)'
;QYGWELYAHQWVNTMSLEDLRPMTDKTLSFGLLNSVDQWTLLDPVYKTYTARLSGYAERGEKEWKRLLGSFFAEGVNVAVVRNDDHVIEGYAVYRLGQPEIPVTELVYTTRRAQRALLNYFYNHRSQGTSIRWNEGLHDTYYRFYPDGRTGHATMPYMMSRIVDVKAAFEAIPVNPEALMMPITMTFAVKDGLCSWNEGRYEVEYGGALTPSVKKISDTLEGEADITVEVGALSQLLMGTLTARDLVFEGKLSVSEEWLDYFDILYPEQKTYINEWW
;
A
#
# COMPACT_ATOMS: atom_id res chain seq x y z
N GLN A 1 -19.19 -9.32 -5.04
CA GLN A 1 -19.42 -9.60 -6.41
C GLN A 1 -18.18 -10.21 -7.06
N TYR A 2 -18.18 -11.48 -7.28
CA TYR A 2 -17.07 -12.31 -7.76
C TYR A 2 -15.87 -12.40 -6.80
N GLY A 3 -16.02 -12.05 -5.48
CA GLY A 3 -14.97 -12.14 -4.48
C GLY A 3 -13.84 -11.12 -4.62
N TRP A 4 -13.98 -10.10 -5.49
CA TRP A 4 -13.10 -8.94 -5.53
C TRP A 4 -13.55 -7.92 -4.50
N GLU A 5 -12.62 -7.47 -3.67
CA GLU A 5 -12.87 -6.44 -2.66
C GLU A 5 -11.80 -5.35 -2.74
N LEU A 6 -12.16 -4.16 -2.29
CA LEU A 6 -11.24 -3.05 -2.23
C LEU A 6 -10.07 -3.40 -1.30
N TYR A 7 -8.86 -3.28 -1.86
CA TYR A 7 -7.63 -3.55 -1.14
C TYR A 7 -6.94 -2.26 -0.69
N ALA A 8 -6.82 -1.28 -1.58
CA ALA A 8 -6.14 -0.05 -1.28
C ALA A 8 -6.97 1.16 -1.67
N HIS A 9 -7.01 2.13 -0.76
CA HIS A 9 -7.45 3.48 -1.04
C HIS A 9 -6.24 4.40 -1.07
N GLN A 10 -6.35 5.48 -1.80
CA GLN A 10 -5.35 6.53 -1.82
C GLN A 10 -5.97 7.87 -1.42
N TRP A 11 -5.18 8.69 -0.74
CA TRP A 11 -5.40 10.12 -0.71
C TRP A 11 -5.07 10.72 -2.07
N VAL A 12 -6.00 11.45 -2.64
CA VAL A 12 -5.75 12.35 -3.76
C VAL A 12 -5.61 13.75 -3.18
N ASN A 13 -4.45 14.31 -3.33
CA ASN A 13 -4.09 15.59 -2.74
C ASN A 13 -3.92 16.62 -3.83
N THR A 14 -4.44 17.83 -3.63
CA THR A 14 -4.26 18.97 -4.54
C THR A 14 -3.86 20.20 -3.73
N MET A 15 -2.83 20.89 -4.18
CA MET A 15 -2.33 22.11 -3.54
C MET A 15 -1.99 23.17 -4.59
N SER A 16 -2.39 24.41 -4.34
CA SER A 16 -1.95 25.55 -5.15
C SER A 16 -0.43 25.73 -5.03
N LEU A 17 0.22 26.02 -6.14
CA LEU A 17 1.66 26.33 -6.13
C LEU A 17 1.98 27.62 -5.36
N GLU A 18 0.99 28.52 -5.20
CA GLU A 18 1.14 29.73 -4.40
C GLU A 18 1.13 29.46 -2.88
N ASP A 19 0.52 28.36 -2.45
CA ASP A 19 0.50 27.94 -1.04
C ASP A 19 1.82 27.25 -0.63
N LEU A 20 2.62 26.81 -1.59
CA LEU A 20 3.95 26.28 -1.34
C LEU A 20 4.91 27.39 -0.87
N ARG A 21 6.01 27.01 -0.28
CA ARG A 21 7.04 27.94 0.21
C ARG A 21 8.38 27.62 -0.47
N PRO A 22 9.24 28.62 -0.68
CA PRO A 22 10.60 28.36 -1.14
C PRO A 22 11.30 27.43 -0.17
N MET A 23 12.12 26.52 -0.71
CA MET A 23 12.92 25.65 0.13
C MET A 23 13.95 26.48 0.91
N THR A 24 13.95 26.35 2.21
CA THR A 24 14.86 27.05 3.13
C THR A 24 15.95 26.16 3.69
N ASP A 25 15.80 24.83 3.61
CA ASP A 25 16.81 23.88 4.06
C ASP A 25 17.97 23.84 3.06
N LYS A 26 19.10 24.43 3.45
CA LYS A 26 20.31 24.51 2.63
C LYS A 26 21.15 23.20 2.64
N THR A 27 20.78 22.25 3.50
CA THR A 27 21.41 20.92 3.57
C THR A 27 20.81 19.94 2.56
N LEU A 28 19.83 20.38 1.78
CA LEU A 28 19.19 19.60 0.74
C LEU A 28 19.41 20.22 -0.63
N SER A 29 19.71 19.39 -1.62
CA SER A 29 19.87 19.77 -3.01
C SER A 29 19.02 18.91 -3.95
N PHE A 30 18.65 19.44 -5.10
CA PHE A 30 17.86 18.71 -6.11
C PHE A 30 18.70 18.33 -7.33
N GLY A 31 18.28 17.23 -7.97
CA GLY A 31 18.79 16.81 -9.27
C GLY A 31 17.68 16.15 -10.08
N LEU A 32 17.85 16.11 -11.39
CA LEU A 32 16.98 15.37 -12.30
C LEU A 32 17.71 14.11 -12.78
N LEU A 33 16.97 13.00 -12.84
CA LEU A 33 17.48 11.79 -13.49
C LEU A 33 17.18 11.83 -14.98
N ASN A 34 18.07 11.24 -15.78
CA ASN A 34 17.98 11.24 -17.25
C ASN A 34 18.40 9.90 -17.88
N SER A 35 18.67 8.88 -17.08
CA SER A 35 19.06 7.54 -17.54
C SER A 35 18.32 6.47 -16.77
N VAL A 36 17.93 5.42 -17.46
CA VAL A 36 17.29 4.24 -16.83
C VAL A 36 18.23 3.53 -15.87
N ASP A 37 19.54 3.59 -16.09
CA ASP A 37 20.52 2.95 -15.20
C ASP A 37 20.66 3.63 -13.84
N GLN A 38 20.09 4.84 -13.70
CA GLN A 38 20.01 5.55 -12.42
C GLN A 38 18.92 4.98 -11.48
N TRP A 39 18.23 3.91 -11.88
CA TRP A 39 17.30 3.22 -11.01
C TRP A 39 17.93 2.79 -9.67
N THR A 40 19.22 2.46 -9.69
CA THR A 40 19.98 2.09 -8.49
C THR A 40 20.01 3.17 -7.41
N LEU A 41 19.75 4.42 -7.78
CA LEU A 41 19.63 5.56 -6.87
C LEU A 41 18.26 5.63 -6.21
N LEU A 42 17.20 5.13 -6.87
CA LEU A 42 15.83 5.19 -6.38
C LEU A 42 15.44 3.96 -5.54
N ASP A 43 15.96 2.79 -5.89
CA ASP A 43 15.62 1.52 -5.27
C ASP A 43 15.80 1.52 -3.74
N PRO A 44 16.92 2.00 -3.17
CA PRO A 44 17.08 2.06 -1.71
C PRO A 44 16.06 2.96 -1.02
N VAL A 45 15.68 4.08 -1.69
CA VAL A 45 14.68 5.02 -1.18
C VAL A 45 13.30 4.38 -1.18
N TYR A 46 12.94 3.73 -2.28
CA TYR A 46 11.68 3.01 -2.43
C TYR A 46 11.56 1.88 -1.40
N LYS A 47 12.59 1.04 -1.26
CA LYS A 47 12.63 -0.03 -0.26
C LYS A 47 12.47 0.48 1.17
N THR A 48 13.16 1.58 1.50
CA THR A 48 13.04 2.21 2.83
C THR A 48 11.63 2.76 3.07
N TYR A 49 11.03 3.37 2.05
CA TYR A 49 9.67 3.91 2.14
C TYR A 49 8.64 2.79 2.33
N THR A 50 8.75 1.73 1.55
CA THR A 50 7.79 0.61 1.55
C THR A 50 8.00 -0.40 2.67
N ALA A 51 9.14 -0.41 3.34
CA ALA A 51 9.46 -1.38 4.40
C ALA A 51 8.44 -1.50 5.54
N ARG A 52 7.64 -0.46 5.76
CA ARG A 52 6.58 -0.40 6.79
C ARG A 52 5.16 -0.46 6.21
N LEU A 53 5.04 -0.76 4.93
CA LEU A 53 3.79 -0.78 4.19
C LEU A 53 3.48 -2.21 3.74
N SER A 54 2.22 -2.50 3.46
CA SER A 54 1.77 -3.80 2.98
C SER A 54 1.25 -3.68 1.54
N GLY A 55 1.46 -4.73 0.73
CA GLY A 55 0.89 -4.87 -0.60
C GLY A 55 1.50 -3.98 -1.69
N TYR A 56 2.65 -3.39 -1.43
CA TYR A 56 3.38 -2.65 -2.45
C TYR A 56 3.98 -3.60 -3.51
N ALA A 57 4.19 -3.08 -4.71
CA ALA A 57 4.87 -3.83 -5.76
C ALA A 57 6.37 -3.91 -5.48
N GLU A 58 6.93 -5.10 -5.45
CA GLU A 58 8.38 -5.29 -5.47
C GLU A 58 8.93 -4.92 -6.83
N ARG A 59 10.00 -4.12 -6.85
CA ARG A 59 10.65 -3.67 -8.08
C ARG A 59 12.09 -4.18 -8.13
N GLY A 60 12.37 -5.06 -9.07
CA GLY A 60 13.72 -5.44 -9.44
C GLY A 60 14.28 -4.53 -10.55
N GLU A 61 15.49 -4.82 -11.02
CA GLU A 61 16.14 -4.07 -12.11
C GLU A 61 15.26 -3.95 -13.35
N LYS A 62 14.62 -5.06 -13.75
CA LYS A 62 13.77 -5.11 -14.95
C LYS A 62 12.57 -4.19 -14.85
N GLU A 63 11.89 -4.22 -13.72
CA GLU A 63 10.72 -3.38 -13.44
C GLU A 63 11.12 -1.91 -13.39
N TRP A 64 12.20 -1.58 -12.69
CA TRP A 64 12.74 -0.22 -12.63
C TRP A 64 13.11 0.33 -14.00
N LYS A 65 13.87 -0.44 -14.80
CA LYS A 65 14.27 0.01 -16.13
C LYS A 65 13.08 0.18 -17.06
N ARG A 66 12.08 -0.69 -16.99
CA ARG A 66 10.83 -0.55 -17.76
C ARG A 66 10.09 0.73 -17.35
N LEU A 67 9.94 0.96 -16.03
CA LEU A 67 9.23 2.12 -15.49
C LEU A 67 9.91 3.44 -15.87
N LEU A 68 11.22 3.57 -15.62
CA LEU A 68 11.98 4.76 -15.99
C LEU A 68 12.03 4.97 -17.49
N GLY A 69 12.13 3.89 -18.27
CA GLY A 69 12.11 3.96 -19.75
C GLY A 69 10.78 4.53 -20.26
N SER A 70 9.66 4.11 -19.71
CA SER A 70 8.34 4.66 -20.01
C SER A 70 8.26 6.14 -19.62
N PHE A 71 8.68 6.50 -18.41
CA PHE A 71 8.66 7.89 -17.95
C PHE A 71 9.46 8.82 -18.90
N PHE A 72 10.69 8.46 -19.23
CA PHE A 72 11.53 9.29 -20.10
C PHE A 72 10.99 9.38 -21.53
N ALA A 73 10.46 8.27 -22.08
CA ALA A 73 9.84 8.27 -23.40
C ALA A 73 8.61 9.18 -23.49
N GLU A 74 7.89 9.34 -22.38
CA GLU A 74 6.70 10.18 -22.27
C GLU A 74 7.00 11.62 -21.81
N GLY A 75 8.26 11.99 -21.61
CA GLY A 75 8.66 13.32 -21.14
C GLY A 75 8.31 13.58 -19.67
N VAL A 76 8.20 12.53 -18.87
CA VAL A 76 7.99 12.60 -17.41
C VAL A 76 9.34 12.86 -16.74
N ASN A 77 9.35 13.75 -15.77
CA ASN A 77 10.55 14.13 -15.02
C ASN A 77 10.66 13.30 -13.74
N VAL A 78 11.89 12.95 -13.37
CA VAL A 78 12.20 12.31 -12.09
C VAL A 78 13.16 13.22 -11.32
N ALA A 79 12.63 13.96 -10.36
CA ALA A 79 13.44 14.79 -9.48
C ALA A 79 13.81 14.02 -8.21
N VAL A 80 15.06 14.15 -7.78
CA VAL A 80 15.58 13.57 -6.54
C VAL A 80 16.01 14.68 -5.59
N VAL A 81 15.84 14.47 -4.28
CA VAL A 81 16.38 15.31 -3.23
C VAL A 81 17.50 14.57 -2.50
N ARG A 82 18.63 15.26 -2.31
CA ARG A 82 19.85 14.72 -1.68
C ARG A 82 20.25 15.58 -0.49
N ASN A 83 20.81 14.92 0.52
CA ASN A 83 21.47 15.61 1.65
C ASN A 83 22.92 16.00 1.30
N ASP A 84 23.62 16.62 2.26
CA ASP A 84 25.03 17.05 2.10
C ASP A 84 26.00 15.87 1.88
N ASP A 85 25.64 14.67 2.32
CA ASP A 85 26.41 13.44 2.07
C ASP A 85 26.09 12.81 0.70
N HIS A 86 25.36 13.53 -0.17
CA HIS A 86 24.88 13.09 -1.47
C HIS A 86 23.94 11.88 -1.45
N VAL A 87 23.42 11.50 -0.28
CA VAL A 87 22.43 10.42 -0.13
C VAL A 87 21.07 10.93 -0.56
N ILE A 88 20.37 10.17 -1.41
CA ILE A 88 19.00 10.49 -1.82
C ILE A 88 18.04 10.15 -0.69
N GLU A 89 17.28 11.15 -0.24
CA GLU A 89 16.26 11.02 0.80
C GLU A 89 14.84 10.97 0.24
N GLY A 90 14.66 11.23 -1.06
CA GLY A 90 13.36 11.15 -1.70
C GLY A 90 13.40 11.49 -3.18
N TYR A 91 12.31 11.20 -3.86
CA TYR A 91 12.13 11.54 -5.27
C TYR A 91 10.66 11.83 -5.59
N ALA A 92 10.44 12.58 -6.67
CA ALA A 92 9.14 12.86 -7.25
C ALA A 92 9.15 12.56 -8.75
N VAL A 93 8.11 11.87 -9.22
CA VAL A 93 7.87 11.62 -10.65
C VAL A 93 6.70 12.51 -11.07
N TYR A 94 6.91 13.39 -12.05
CA TYR A 94 5.92 14.39 -12.41
C TYR A 94 6.00 14.79 -13.87
N ARG A 95 4.91 15.35 -14.40
CA ARG A 95 4.84 15.86 -15.77
C ARG A 95 4.50 17.35 -15.78
N LEU A 96 5.24 18.13 -16.57
CA LEU A 96 4.93 19.53 -16.85
C LEU A 96 4.06 19.67 -18.11
N GLY A 97 3.57 20.88 -18.36
CA GLY A 97 2.80 21.23 -19.57
C GLY A 97 1.30 21.23 -19.36
N GLN A 98 0.83 21.11 -18.12
CA GLN A 98 -0.58 21.24 -17.75
C GLN A 98 -0.73 22.24 -16.59
N PRO A 99 -1.86 22.94 -16.46
CA PRO A 99 -2.10 23.86 -15.33
C PRO A 99 -2.01 23.16 -13.97
N GLU A 100 -2.55 21.94 -13.83
CA GLU A 100 -2.35 21.06 -12.70
C GLU A 100 -1.19 20.10 -13.01
N ILE A 101 -0.11 20.19 -12.26
CA ILE A 101 1.07 19.33 -12.42
C ILE A 101 0.79 17.99 -11.75
N PRO A 102 0.60 16.89 -12.50
CA PRO A 102 0.43 15.58 -11.92
C PRO A 102 1.78 15.08 -11.39
N VAL A 103 1.81 14.69 -10.12
CA VAL A 103 2.91 13.99 -9.47
C VAL A 103 2.47 12.55 -9.29
N THR A 104 2.94 11.66 -10.17
CA THR A 104 2.51 10.27 -10.22
C THR A 104 3.13 9.43 -9.11
N GLU A 105 4.30 9.82 -8.63
CA GLU A 105 4.95 9.15 -7.50
C GLU A 105 5.69 10.19 -6.64
N LEU A 106 5.50 10.11 -5.32
CA LEU A 106 6.17 10.93 -4.32
C LEU A 106 6.67 10.00 -3.21
N VAL A 107 7.97 9.75 -3.17
CA VAL A 107 8.61 8.80 -2.26
C VAL A 107 9.68 9.50 -1.44
N TYR A 108 9.71 9.25 -0.13
CA TYR A 108 10.63 9.93 0.79
C TYR A 108 10.93 9.05 2.01
N THR A 109 12.12 9.18 2.54
CA THR A 109 12.56 8.47 3.76
C THR A 109 12.45 9.34 5.01
N THR A 110 12.37 10.66 4.83
CA THR A 110 12.29 11.62 5.94
C THR A 110 11.20 12.67 5.68
N ARG A 111 10.65 13.24 6.74
CA ARG A 111 9.65 14.30 6.63
C ARG A 111 10.23 15.59 6.01
N ARG A 112 11.53 15.86 6.23
CA ARG A 112 12.19 17.01 5.59
C ARG A 112 12.29 16.81 4.07
N ALA A 113 12.57 15.60 3.60
CA ALA A 113 12.62 15.28 2.17
C ALA A 113 11.23 15.43 1.52
N GLN A 114 10.16 14.97 2.18
CA GLN A 114 8.79 15.18 1.71
C GLN A 114 8.47 16.67 1.54
N ARG A 115 8.75 17.48 2.57
CA ARG A 115 8.54 18.94 2.50
C ARG A 115 9.38 19.58 1.39
N ALA A 116 10.62 19.16 1.25
CA ALA A 116 11.50 19.66 0.20
C ALA A 116 10.94 19.33 -1.18
N LEU A 117 10.49 18.09 -1.43
CA LEU A 117 9.90 17.69 -2.70
C LEU A 117 8.62 18.46 -3.02
N LEU A 118 7.73 18.69 -2.04
CA LEU A 118 6.55 19.52 -2.25
C LEU A 118 6.96 20.98 -2.55
N ASN A 119 7.89 21.54 -1.78
CA ASN A 119 8.37 22.91 -1.98
C ASN A 119 9.23 23.07 -3.27
N TYR A 120 9.76 21.99 -3.81
CA TYR A 120 10.41 21.99 -5.13
C TYR A 120 9.49 22.56 -6.21
N PHE A 121 8.20 22.22 -6.14
CA PHE A 121 7.19 22.70 -7.09
C PHE A 121 6.90 24.20 -6.98
N TYR A 122 7.27 24.87 -5.88
CA TYR A 122 7.24 26.33 -5.80
C TYR A 122 7.94 27.02 -6.96
N ASN A 123 9.02 26.44 -7.48
CA ASN A 123 9.77 26.99 -8.59
C ASN A 123 9.07 26.81 -9.95
N HIS A 124 7.99 26.05 -10.02
CA HIS A 124 7.21 25.78 -11.22
C HIS A 124 5.95 26.65 -11.37
N ARG A 125 5.81 27.70 -10.54
CA ARG A 125 4.62 28.60 -10.53
C ARG A 125 4.40 29.34 -11.87
N SER A 126 5.43 29.48 -12.72
CA SER A 126 5.27 30.00 -14.07
C SER A 126 4.80 28.95 -15.09
N GLN A 127 4.75 27.69 -14.72
CA GLN A 127 4.46 26.56 -15.60
C GLN A 127 3.16 25.82 -15.22
N GLY A 128 2.57 26.13 -14.05
CA GLY A 128 1.35 25.54 -13.55
C GLY A 128 0.72 26.36 -12.43
N THR A 129 -0.47 25.97 -12.01
CA THR A 129 -1.23 26.62 -10.94
C THR A 129 -1.32 25.79 -9.67
N SER A 130 -1.28 24.46 -9.81
CA SER A 130 -1.40 23.50 -8.71
C SER A 130 -0.59 22.25 -8.97
N ILE A 131 -0.34 21.50 -7.91
CA ILE A 131 0.14 20.12 -7.97
C ILE A 131 -0.97 19.19 -7.50
N ARG A 132 -1.00 17.99 -8.09
CA ARG A 132 -1.84 16.88 -7.65
C ARG A 132 -1.00 15.64 -7.48
N TRP A 133 -1.11 14.98 -6.32
CA TRP A 133 -0.40 13.73 -6.06
C TRP A 133 -1.26 12.75 -5.26
N ASN A 134 -0.91 11.48 -5.36
CA ASN A 134 -1.54 10.42 -4.60
C ASN A 134 -0.59 9.88 -3.54
N GLU A 135 -1.13 9.57 -2.36
CA GLU A 135 -0.40 8.95 -1.26
C GLU A 135 -1.25 7.86 -0.61
N GLY A 136 -0.59 6.92 0.05
CA GLY A 136 -1.30 5.96 0.90
C GLY A 136 -1.99 6.64 2.07
N LEU A 137 -3.06 6.03 2.58
CA LEU A 137 -3.83 6.58 3.71
C LEU A 137 -3.00 6.79 4.99
N HIS A 138 -1.83 6.16 5.06
CA HIS A 138 -0.90 6.33 6.18
C HIS A 138 -0.20 7.68 6.22
N ASP A 139 -0.20 8.43 5.13
CA ASP A 139 0.41 9.76 5.11
C ASP A 139 -0.49 10.79 5.78
N THR A 140 0.14 11.64 6.55
CA THR A 140 -0.54 12.68 7.34
C THR A 140 0.08 14.06 7.11
N TYR A 141 0.67 14.29 5.90
CA TYR A 141 1.35 15.55 5.59
C TYR A 141 0.44 16.77 5.84
N TYR A 142 -0.87 16.66 5.61
CA TYR A 142 -1.85 17.72 5.83
C TYR A 142 -1.83 18.28 7.26
N ARG A 143 -1.39 17.50 8.26
CA ARG A 143 -1.24 17.96 9.65
C ARG A 143 -0.16 19.04 9.83
N PHE A 144 0.71 19.21 8.84
CA PHE A 144 1.84 20.13 8.88
C PHE A 144 1.64 21.37 8.01
N TYR A 145 0.50 21.49 7.32
CA TYR A 145 0.11 22.65 6.55
C TYR A 145 -1.01 23.40 7.28
N PRO A 146 -0.71 24.56 7.90
CA PRO A 146 -1.63 25.20 8.85
C PRO A 146 -2.89 25.77 8.23
N ASP A 147 -2.93 26.02 6.92
CA ASP A 147 -4.02 26.79 6.32
C ASP A 147 -5.19 25.95 5.80
N GLY A 148 -5.14 24.63 5.90
CA GLY A 148 -6.24 23.74 5.52
C GLY A 148 -6.77 23.87 4.07
N ARG A 149 -6.04 24.60 3.22
CA ARG A 149 -6.43 24.88 1.82
C ARG A 149 -6.10 23.77 0.85
N THR A 150 -5.53 22.70 1.35
CA THR A 150 -5.22 21.53 0.53
C THR A 150 -6.47 20.71 0.34
N GLY A 151 -6.81 20.44 -0.90
CA GLY A 151 -7.88 19.52 -1.23
C GLY A 151 -7.46 18.08 -0.91
N HIS A 152 -8.33 17.34 -0.19
CA HIS A 152 -8.15 15.93 0.10
C HIS A 152 -9.39 15.19 -0.33
N ALA A 153 -9.20 14.09 -1.05
CA ALA A 153 -10.25 13.13 -1.33
C ALA A 153 -9.66 11.72 -1.18
N THR A 154 -10.43 10.80 -0.62
CA THR A 154 -10.11 9.38 -0.71
C THR A 154 -10.66 8.83 -2.02
N MET A 155 -9.87 8.00 -2.67
CA MET A 155 -10.26 7.32 -3.89
C MET A 155 -9.96 5.83 -3.78
N PRO A 156 -10.93 4.94 -4.13
CA PRO A 156 -10.64 3.52 -4.28
C PRO A 156 -9.62 3.36 -5.41
N TYR A 157 -8.59 2.54 -5.17
CA TYR A 157 -7.52 2.43 -6.14
C TYR A 157 -7.34 1.01 -6.67
N MET A 158 -7.26 0.02 -5.79
CA MET A 158 -6.98 -1.36 -6.19
C MET A 158 -7.95 -2.31 -5.49
N MET A 159 -8.30 -3.37 -6.20
CA MET A 159 -9.04 -4.51 -5.65
C MET A 159 -8.14 -5.73 -5.55
N SER A 160 -8.36 -6.55 -4.55
CA SER A 160 -7.70 -7.85 -4.37
C SER A 160 -8.70 -9.00 -4.34
N ARG A 161 -8.25 -10.19 -4.72
CA ARG A 161 -8.99 -11.43 -4.61
C ARG A 161 -8.04 -12.59 -4.35
N ILE A 162 -8.36 -13.43 -3.41
CA ILE A 162 -7.70 -14.73 -3.22
C ILE A 162 -8.15 -15.68 -4.32
N VAL A 163 -7.18 -16.21 -5.07
CA VAL A 163 -7.41 -17.20 -6.14
C VAL A 163 -7.10 -18.62 -5.67
N ASP A 164 -6.33 -18.78 -4.61
CA ASP A 164 -6.02 -20.04 -3.93
C ASP A 164 -5.94 -19.77 -2.43
N VAL A 165 -6.93 -20.28 -1.69
CA VAL A 165 -7.06 -20.03 -0.24
C VAL A 165 -5.90 -20.62 0.54
N LYS A 166 -5.50 -21.86 0.22
CA LYS A 166 -4.37 -22.50 0.90
C LYS A 166 -3.07 -21.74 0.67
N ALA A 167 -2.76 -21.45 -0.59
CA ALA A 167 -1.54 -20.72 -0.94
C ALA A 167 -1.52 -19.30 -0.32
N ALA A 168 -2.66 -18.62 -0.23
CA ALA A 168 -2.75 -17.30 0.37
C ALA A 168 -2.39 -17.32 1.87
N PHE A 169 -2.96 -18.25 2.64
CA PHE A 169 -2.60 -18.40 4.05
C PHE A 169 -1.11 -18.73 4.23
N GLU A 170 -0.59 -19.65 3.43
CA GLU A 170 0.81 -20.10 3.52
C GLU A 170 1.83 -19.03 3.04
N ALA A 171 1.38 -18.05 2.27
CA ALA A 171 2.23 -16.96 1.76
C ALA A 171 2.21 -15.70 2.66
N ILE A 172 1.11 -15.44 3.35
CA ILE A 172 0.93 -14.21 4.11
C ILE A 172 1.34 -14.43 5.58
N PRO A 173 2.39 -13.76 6.07
CA PRO A 173 2.82 -13.91 7.44
C PRO A 173 1.81 -13.28 8.42
N VAL A 174 1.61 -13.94 9.54
CA VAL A 174 0.84 -13.41 10.66
C VAL A 174 1.71 -12.59 11.60
N ASN A 175 1.06 -11.79 12.45
CA ASN A 175 1.79 -11.04 13.47
C ASN A 175 2.51 -11.99 14.45
N PRO A 176 3.85 -11.86 14.62
CA PRO A 176 4.61 -12.71 15.54
C PRO A 176 4.12 -12.65 16.98
N GLU A 177 3.53 -11.55 17.42
CA GLU A 177 3.02 -11.38 18.79
C GLU A 177 1.84 -12.32 19.08
N ALA A 178 1.11 -12.78 18.05
CA ALA A 178 0.02 -13.73 18.18
C ALA A 178 0.48 -15.20 18.30
N LEU A 179 1.76 -15.49 18.08
CA LEU A 179 2.29 -16.86 17.99
C LEU A 179 2.70 -17.48 19.34
N MET A 180 2.19 -16.97 20.45
CA MET A 180 2.60 -17.42 21.80
C MET A 180 2.18 -18.86 22.13
N MET A 181 1.14 -19.40 21.47
CA MET A 181 0.74 -20.80 21.61
C MET A 181 0.26 -21.36 20.26
N PRO A 182 0.54 -22.64 19.98
CA PRO A 182 -0.04 -23.30 18.81
C PRO A 182 -1.57 -23.34 18.93
N ILE A 183 -2.25 -22.97 17.85
CA ILE A 183 -3.69 -23.00 17.76
C ILE A 183 -4.13 -23.54 16.40
N THR A 184 -5.15 -24.36 16.37
CA THR A 184 -5.75 -24.89 15.13
C THR A 184 -7.18 -24.42 15.05
N MET A 185 -7.57 -23.87 13.90
CA MET A 185 -8.91 -23.36 13.64
C MET A 185 -9.45 -23.85 12.31
N THR A 186 -10.75 -24.07 12.27
CA THR A 186 -11.46 -24.48 11.07
C THR A 186 -12.16 -23.30 10.41
N PHE A 187 -11.80 -23.01 9.17
CA PHE A 187 -12.41 -21.99 8.32
C PHE A 187 -13.37 -22.63 7.32
N ALA A 188 -14.63 -22.20 7.29
CA ALA A 188 -15.56 -22.46 6.20
C ALA A 188 -15.51 -21.27 5.23
N VAL A 189 -14.90 -21.47 4.07
CA VAL A 189 -14.70 -20.42 3.05
C VAL A 189 -15.72 -20.60 1.93
N LYS A 190 -16.50 -19.52 1.67
CA LYS A 190 -17.46 -19.47 0.56
C LYS A 190 -16.83 -18.81 -0.64
N ASP A 191 -16.91 -19.44 -1.80
CA ASP A 191 -16.47 -18.88 -3.09
C ASP A 191 -17.39 -19.29 -4.21
N GLY A 192 -18.39 -18.48 -4.52
CA GLY A 192 -19.37 -18.77 -5.57
C GLY A 192 -18.83 -18.73 -7.01
N LEU A 193 -17.56 -18.34 -7.22
CA LEU A 193 -16.94 -18.32 -8.55
C LEU A 193 -15.90 -19.42 -8.71
N CYS A 194 -15.02 -19.58 -7.73
CA CYS A 194 -13.89 -20.52 -7.79
C CYS A 194 -14.18 -21.71 -6.85
N SER A 195 -14.86 -22.73 -7.39
CA SER A 195 -15.30 -23.90 -6.60
C SER A 195 -14.15 -24.65 -5.91
N TRP A 196 -12.93 -24.54 -6.41
CA TRP A 196 -11.75 -25.14 -5.76
C TRP A 196 -11.39 -24.45 -4.44
N ASN A 197 -11.80 -23.19 -4.25
CA ASN A 197 -11.62 -22.45 -3.00
C ASN A 197 -12.74 -22.74 -1.98
N GLU A 198 -13.92 -23.12 -2.45
CA GLU A 198 -15.04 -23.39 -1.55
C GLU A 198 -14.78 -24.64 -0.73
N GLY A 199 -15.09 -24.58 0.57
CA GLY A 199 -14.96 -25.70 1.48
C GLY A 199 -14.43 -25.33 2.84
N ARG A 200 -14.01 -26.36 3.60
CA ARG A 200 -13.45 -26.19 4.93
C ARG A 200 -11.95 -26.43 4.96
N TYR A 201 -11.25 -25.58 5.69
CA TYR A 201 -9.82 -25.56 5.86
C TYR A 201 -9.45 -25.62 7.34
N GLU A 202 -8.56 -26.52 7.68
CA GLU A 202 -7.87 -26.54 8.97
C GLU A 202 -6.61 -25.68 8.84
N VAL A 203 -6.49 -24.67 9.68
CA VAL A 203 -5.39 -23.70 9.69
C VAL A 203 -4.69 -23.76 11.04
N GLU A 204 -3.43 -24.14 11.03
CA GLU A 204 -2.61 -24.31 12.23
C GLU A 204 -1.62 -23.14 12.34
N TYR A 205 -1.71 -22.40 13.43
CA TYR A 205 -0.86 -21.27 13.79
C TYR A 205 0.14 -21.64 14.87
N GLY A 206 1.27 -20.96 14.95
CA GLY A 206 2.24 -21.08 16.04
C GLY A 206 3.49 -21.89 15.71
N GLY A 207 3.55 -22.56 14.56
CA GLY A 207 4.76 -23.30 14.13
C GLY A 207 5.77 -22.44 13.38
N ALA A 208 5.30 -21.42 12.67
CA ALA A 208 6.09 -20.52 11.84
C ALA A 208 5.35 -19.17 11.69
N LEU A 209 5.99 -18.18 11.03
CA LEU A 209 5.35 -16.90 10.71
C LEU A 209 4.17 -17.03 9.75
N THR A 210 4.15 -18.07 8.92
CA THR A 210 3.02 -18.41 8.06
C THR A 210 2.33 -19.67 8.61
N PRO A 211 0.99 -19.74 8.59
CA PRO A 211 0.27 -20.90 9.05
C PRO A 211 0.45 -22.11 8.13
N SER A 212 0.26 -23.32 8.67
CA SER A 212 0.10 -24.55 7.89
C SER A 212 -1.38 -24.74 7.58
N VAL A 213 -1.71 -25.11 6.35
CA VAL A 213 -3.11 -25.17 5.90
C VAL A 213 -3.42 -26.49 5.19
N LYS A 214 -4.53 -27.10 5.59
CA LYS A 214 -5.06 -28.31 4.97
C LYS A 214 -6.52 -28.12 4.62
N LYS A 215 -6.89 -28.34 3.36
CA LYS A 215 -8.32 -28.45 2.99
C LYS A 215 -8.84 -29.79 3.48
N ILE A 216 -9.87 -29.75 4.35
CA ILE A 216 -10.44 -30.94 5.01
C ILE A 216 -11.77 -31.35 4.42
N SER A 217 -12.44 -30.47 3.67
CA SER A 217 -13.71 -30.75 2.99
C SER A 217 -13.92 -29.84 1.79
N ASP A 218 -14.57 -30.33 0.76
CA ASP A 218 -15.03 -29.53 -0.40
C ASP A 218 -16.44 -28.98 -0.18
N THR A 219 -17.06 -29.22 0.97
CA THR A 219 -18.37 -28.67 1.33
C THR A 219 -18.25 -27.76 2.55
N LEU A 220 -19.22 -26.85 2.70
CA LEU A 220 -19.34 -25.97 3.86
C LEU A 220 -20.04 -26.64 5.05
N GLU A 221 -20.61 -27.84 4.85
CA GLU A 221 -21.33 -28.55 5.89
C GLU A 221 -20.40 -29.03 7.01
N GLY A 222 -20.83 -28.87 8.25
CA GLY A 222 -20.13 -29.24 9.48
C GLY A 222 -19.69 -28.03 10.29
N GLU A 223 -19.12 -28.30 11.45
CA GLU A 223 -18.66 -27.26 12.36
C GLU A 223 -17.44 -26.51 11.80
N ALA A 224 -17.43 -25.21 11.99
CA ALA A 224 -16.31 -24.34 11.69
C ALA A 224 -16.24 -23.22 12.73
N ASP A 225 -15.03 -22.90 13.17
CA ASP A 225 -14.79 -21.80 14.11
C ASP A 225 -15.06 -20.45 13.42
N ILE A 226 -14.82 -20.40 12.10
CA ILE A 226 -14.96 -19.20 11.27
C ILE A 226 -15.69 -19.53 9.99
N THR A 227 -16.68 -18.69 9.66
CA THR A 227 -17.32 -18.70 8.33
C THR A 227 -17.07 -17.37 7.65
N VAL A 228 -16.55 -17.40 6.43
CA VAL A 228 -16.09 -16.20 5.71
C VAL A 228 -16.29 -16.32 4.21
N GLU A 229 -16.65 -15.22 3.54
CA GLU A 229 -16.61 -15.14 2.08
C GLU A 229 -15.17 -14.88 1.60
N VAL A 230 -14.79 -15.40 0.46
CA VAL A 230 -13.42 -15.28 -0.07
C VAL A 230 -12.96 -13.83 -0.25
N GLY A 231 -13.88 -12.91 -0.57
CA GLY A 231 -13.57 -11.48 -0.64
C GLY A 231 -13.21 -10.90 0.73
N ALA A 232 -14.00 -11.20 1.75
CA ALA A 232 -13.72 -10.79 3.12
C ALA A 232 -12.42 -11.43 3.65
N LEU A 233 -12.17 -12.69 3.31
CA LEU A 233 -10.90 -13.35 3.64
C LEU A 233 -9.73 -12.61 2.96
N SER A 234 -9.89 -12.14 1.72
CA SER A 234 -8.87 -11.32 1.04
C SER A 234 -8.59 -10.03 1.82
N GLN A 235 -9.63 -9.34 2.31
CA GLN A 235 -9.47 -8.11 3.10
C GLN A 235 -8.78 -8.38 4.44
N LEU A 236 -9.14 -9.48 5.12
CA LEU A 236 -8.52 -9.88 6.38
C LEU A 236 -7.02 -10.18 6.20
N LEU A 237 -6.68 -11.08 5.30
CA LEU A 237 -5.29 -11.52 5.11
C LEU A 237 -4.39 -10.40 4.60
N MET A 238 -4.92 -9.49 3.76
CA MET A 238 -4.18 -8.33 3.28
C MET A 238 -4.13 -7.17 4.31
N GLY A 239 -4.83 -7.30 5.43
CA GLY A 239 -4.87 -6.28 6.48
C GLY A 239 -5.61 -5.01 6.07
N THR A 240 -6.58 -5.11 5.17
CA THR A 240 -7.41 -3.98 4.75
C THR A 240 -8.49 -3.65 5.77
N LEU A 241 -9.08 -4.69 6.34
CA LEU A 241 -10.07 -4.62 7.41
C LEU A 241 -9.71 -5.62 8.50
N THR A 242 -10.02 -5.29 9.74
CA THR A 242 -9.87 -6.19 10.89
C THR A 242 -10.97 -7.25 10.88
N ALA A 243 -10.80 -8.31 11.67
CA ALA A 243 -11.86 -9.31 11.86
C ALA A 243 -13.13 -8.67 12.44
N ARG A 244 -12.98 -7.71 13.35
CA ARG A 244 -14.07 -6.97 13.98
C ARG A 244 -14.87 -6.14 12.97
N ASP A 245 -14.17 -5.46 12.03
CA ASP A 245 -14.83 -4.73 10.95
C ASP A 245 -15.64 -5.67 10.05
N LEU A 246 -15.07 -6.81 9.70
CA LEU A 246 -15.74 -7.80 8.84
C LEU A 246 -16.95 -8.46 9.52
N VAL A 247 -16.91 -8.66 10.84
CA VAL A 247 -18.06 -9.12 11.62
C VAL A 247 -19.15 -8.04 11.65
N PHE A 248 -18.76 -6.78 11.86
CA PHE A 248 -19.69 -5.65 11.83
C PHE A 248 -20.39 -5.51 10.47
N GLU A 249 -19.68 -5.78 9.39
CA GLU A 249 -20.25 -5.78 8.03
C GLU A 249 -21.03 -7.06 7.69
N GLY A 250 -21.07 -8.05 8.58
CA GLY A 250 -21.75 -9.33 8.35
C GLY A 250 -21.07 -10.24 7.32
N LYS A 251 -19.81 -10.00 7.01
CA LYS A 251 -19.01 -10.75 6.01
C LYS A 251 -18.17 -11.89 6.62
N LEU A 252 -18.01 -11.88 7.94
CA LEU A 252 -17.29 -12.87 8.71
C LEU A 252 -18.11 -13.25 9.94
N SER A 253 -18.16 -14.53 10.28
CA SER A 253 -18.78 -15.04 11.50
C SER A 253 -17.73 -15.80 12.30
N VAL A 254 -17.53 -15.38 13.54
CA VAL A 254 -16.61 -15.97 14.52
C VAL A 254 -17.14 -15.68 15.92
N SER A 255 -16.79 -16.48 16.92
CA SER A 255 -17.19 -16.19 18.30
C SER A 255 -16.41 -14.97 18.85
N GLU A 256 -17.04 -14.24 19.78
CA GLU A 256 -16.48 -12.99 20.32
C GLU A 256 -15.12 -13.20 21.02
N GLU A 257 -14.91 -14.36 21.63
CA GLU A 257 -13.66 -14.73 22.30
C GLU A 257 -12.47 -14.79 21.35
N TRP A 258 -12.70 -15.03 20.04
CA TRP A 258 -11.65 -15.10 19.02
C TRP A 258 -11.41 -13.77 18.32
N LEU A 259 -12.31 -12.79 18.42
CA LEU A 259 -12.15 -11.51 17.72
C LEU A 259 -10.86 -10.78 18.09
N ASP A 260 -10.57 -10.67 19.39
CA ASP A 260 -9.35 -9.99 19.84
C ASP A 260 -8.10 -10.72 19.37
N TYR A 261 -8.14 -12.05 19.33
CA TYR A 261 -7.03 -12.85 18.82
C TYR A 261 -6.81 -12.64 17.32
N PHE A 262 -7.88 -12.58 16.52
CA PHE A 262 -7.79 -12.32 15.09
C PHE A 262 -7.32 -10.92 14.77
N ASP A 263 -7.74 -9.93 15.54
CA ASP A 263 -7.26 -8.54 15.35
C ASP A 263 -5.76 -8.41 15.67
N ILE A 264 -5.24 -9.27 16.57
CA ILE A 264 -3.79 -9.36 16.81
C ILE A 264 -3.08 -10.16 15.70
N LEU A 265 -3.70 -11.26 15.25
CA LEU A 265 -3.14 -12.18 14.25
C LEU A 265 -3.04 -11.52 12.87
N TYR A 266 -4.11 -10.82 12.46
CA TYR A 266 -4.24 -10.09 11.19
C TYR A 266 -4.63 -8.63 11.45
N PRO A 267 -3.70 -7.82 11.99
CA PRO A 267 -3.98 -6.42 12.27
C PRO A 267 -4.15 -5.61 10.99
N GLU A 268 -4.89 -4.50 11.07
CA GLU A 268 -4.95 -3.54 9.99
C GLU A 268 -3.55 -3.09 9.58
N GLN A 269 -3.28 -3.12 8.27
CA GLN A 269 -2.01 -2.78 7.68
C GLN A 269 -2.07 -1.42 6.99
N LYS A 270 -0.94 -0.75 6.93
CA LYS A 270 -0.78 0.45 6.10
C LYS A 270 -0.59 0.02 4.66
N THR A 271 -1.71 -0.18 3.96
CA THR A 271 -1.70 -0.61 2.56
C THR A 271 -1.17 0.48 1.64
N TYR A 272 -0.38 0.08 0.65
CA TYR A 272 0.16 0.97 -0.36
C TYR A 272 0.36 0.23 -1.67
N ILE A 273 -0.09 0.82 -2.74
CA ILE A 273 0.27 0.41 -4.10
C ILE A 273 0.21 1.65 -5.00
N ASN A 274 1.18 1.81 -5.88
CA ASN A 274 1.24 2.92 -6.83
C ASN A 274 1.77 2.43 -8.18
N GLU A 275 1.27 1.30 -8.62
CA GLU A 275 1.58 0.74 -9.94
C GLU A 275 0.43 0.97 -10.91
N TRP A 276 0.79 1.28 -12.15
CA TRP A 276 -0.14 1.39 -13.27
C TRP A 276 0.18 0.26 -14.26
N TRP A 277 -0.81 -0.56 -14.54
CA TRP A 277 -0.72 -1.72 -15.44
C TRP A 277 -1.12 -1.34 -16.86
#